data_a3b2cd624abcdef1ba664a3cfcdd5e0e
#
_entry.id   a3b2cd624abcdef1ba664a3cfcdd5e0e
#
_cell.length_a   1.000
_cell.length_b   1.000
_cell.length_c   1.000
_cell.angle_alpha   90.00
_cell.angle_beta   90.00
_cell.angle_gamma   90.00
#
_symmetry.space_group_name_H-M   'P 1'
#
loop_
_entity.id
_entity.type
_entity.pdbx_description
1 polymer ?
#
loop_
_entity_poly.entity_id
_entity_poly.type
_entity_poly.pdbx_seq_one_letter_code
_entity_poly.pdbx_strand_id
1 'polypeptide(L)'
;FERLSILGADALVEALDRIEAGEAEFEPQDESRVTLAPKLRKSDGVLDFSENSAAVERHVRAMPTWPGARTTLPGGRDLVVLEARPVSPGSLGNEDVAASPGTLLDEAPFPVRTGDGAVRLGRVKPAGKAAMDGEAFLRGARGARGDTLGT
;
A
#
# COMPACT_ATOMS: atom_id res chain seq x y z
N PHE A 1 -1.31 10.37 -10.74
CA PHE A 1 -2.45 11.00 -11.46
C PHE A 1 -2.00 12.18 -12.32
N GLU A 2 -1.33 13.20 -11.76
CA GLU A 2 -0.91 14.42 -12.46
C GLU A 2 -0.20 14.14 -13.79
N ARG A 3 0.84 13.29 -13.77
CA ARG A 3 1.58 12.91 -14.98
C ARG A 3 0.70 12.25 -16.05
N LEU A 4 -0.23 11.38 -15.65
CA LEU A 4 -1.16 10.72 -16.57
C LEU A 4 -2.21 11.70 -17.11
N SER A 5 -2.61 12.70 -16.33
CA SER A 5 -3.54 13.75 -16.77
C SER A 5 -2.94 14.58 -17.90
N ILE A 6 -1.67 14.98 -17.77
CA ILE A 6 -0.97 15.75 -18.82
C ILE A 6 -0.82 14.91 -20.08
N LEU A 7 -0.28 13.70 -19.97
CA LEU A 7 -0.11 12.79 -21.11
C LEU A 7 -1.44 12.46 -21.80
N GLY A 8 -2.52 12.31 -21.03
CA GLY A 8 -3.85 12.05 -21.58
C GLY A 8 -4.43 13.23 -22.33
N ALA A 9 -4.16 14.46 -21.86
CA ALA A 9 -4.59 15.67 -22.57
C ALA A 9 -3.89 15.79 -23.93
N ASP A 10 -2.57 15.61 -23.97
CA ASP A 10 -1.77 15.66 -25.20
C ASP A 10 -2.22 14.58 -26.20
N ALA A 11 -2.39 13.34 -25.74
CA ALA A 11 -2.85 12.24 -26.57
C ALA A 11 -4.29 12.45 -27.10
N LEU A 12 -5.16 13.10 -26.31
CA LEU A 12 -6.51 13.41 -26.75
C LEU A 12 -6.51 14.44 -27.89
N VAL A 13 -5.71 15.49 -27.77
CA VAL A 13 -5.60 16.51 -28.83
C VAL A 13 -5.10 15.88 -30.11
N GLU A 14 -4.01 15.09 -30.06
CA GLU A 14 -3.48 14.39 -31.22
C GLU A 14 -4.52 13.46 -31.87
N ALA A 15 -5.28 12.71 -31.05
CA ALA A 15 -6.33 11.83 -31.57
C ALA A 15 -7.44 12.60 -32.27
N LEU A 16 -7.87 13.75 -31.73
CA LEU A 16 -8.89 14.59 -32.34
C LEU A 16 -8.43 15.17 -33.69
N ASP A 17 -7.19 15.63 -33.76
CA ASP A 17 -6.61 16.16 -35.02
C ASP A 17 -6.59 15.08 -36.11
N ARG A 18 -6.21 13.85 -35.75
CA ARG A 18 -6.22 12.70 -36.66
C ARG A 18 -7.63 12.32 -37.14
N ILE A 19 -8.62 12.36 -36.23
CA ILE A 19 -10.03 12.09 -36.57
C ILE A 19 -10.53 13.17 -37.53
N GLU A 20 -10.25 14.44 -37.29
CA GLU A 20 -10.66 15.55 -38.15
C GLU A 20 -10.02 15.46 -39.54
N ALA A 21 -8.74 15.07 -39.60
CA ALA A 21 -8.03 14.83 -40.86
C ALA A 21 -8.50 13.56 -41.62
N GLY A 22 -9.29 12.70 -41.02
CA GLY A 22 -9.68 11.41 -41.59
C GLY A 22 -8.55 10.37 -41.60
N GLU A 23 -7.51 10.57 -40.81
CA GLU A 23 -6.30 9.74 -40.71
C GLU A 23 -6.31 8.80 -39.48
N ALA A 24 -7.40 8.79 -38.70
CA ALA A 24 -7.50 7.94 -37.55
C ALA A 24 -7.68 6.47 -37.93
N GLU A 25 -6.80 5.62 -37.44
CA GLU A 25 -6.91 4.17 -37.53
C GLU A 25 -7.46 3.61 -36.23
N PHE A 26 -8.47 2.75 -36.32
CA PHE A 26 -9.09 2.09 -35.16
C PHE A 26 -8.67 0.63 -35.13
N GLU A 27 -7.93 0.25 -34.10
CA GLU A 27 -7.54 -1.14 -33.84
C GLU A 27 -8.51 -1.80 -32.86
N PRO A 28 -9.13 -2.94 -33.19
CA PRO A 28 -9.96 -3.70 -32.26
C PRO A 28 -9.14 -4.15 -31.05
N GLN A 29 -9.69 -4.01 -29.87
CA GLN A 29 -9.05 -4.50 -28.65
C GLN A 29 -8.99 -6.02 -28.65
N ASP A 30 -7.85 -6.59 -28.26
CA ASP A 30 -7.69 -8.03 -28.07
C ASP A 30 -8.43 -8.47 -26.78
N GLU A 31 -9.59 -9.10 -26.95
CA GLU A 31 -10.44 -9.58 -25.87
C GLU A 31 -9.73 -10.60 -24.95
N SER A 32 -8.73 -11.33 -25.46
CA SER A 32 -7.97 -12.29 -24.66
C SER A 32 -7.05 -11.63 -23.61
N ARG A 33 -6.76 -10.34 -23.80
CA ARG A 33 -5.87 -9.53 -22.94
C ARG A 33 -6.63 -8.57 -22.04
N VAL A 34 -7.96 -8.61 -22.05
CA VAL A 34 -8.78 -7.74 -21.21
C VAL A 34 -8.53 -8.04 -19.74
N THR A 35 -8.26 -6.99 -18.97
CA THR A 35 -8.21 -7.04 -17.50
C THR A 35 -9.31 -6.15 -16.93
N LEU A 36 -10.03 -6.67 -15.94
CA LEU A 36 -11.11 -5.93 -15.31
C LEU A 36 -10.56 -5.04 -14.19
N ALA A 37 -11.03 -3.81 -14.14
CA ALA A 37 -10.77 -2.86 -13.05
C ALA A 37 -12.08 -2.58 -12.30
N PRO A 38 -12.50 -3.47 -11.37
CA PRO A 38 -13.75 -3.30 -10.64
C PRO A 38 -13.69 -2.06 -9.74
N LYS A 39 -14.88 -1.57 -9.37
CA LYS A 39 -14.99 -0.47 -8.42
C LYS A 39 -14.38 -0.87 -7.07
N LEU A 40 -13.45 -0.05 -6.56
CA LEU A 40 -12.83 -0.27 -5.26
C LEU A 40 -13.88 -0.31 -4.15
N ARG A 41 -13.65 -1.17 -3.16
CA ARG A 41 -14.45 -1.32 -1.96
C ARG A 41 -13.62 -0.95 -0.74
N LYS A 42 -14.27 -0.70 0.37
CA LYS A 42 -13.59 -0.40 1.64
C LYS A 42 -12.70 -1.55 2.11
N SER A 43 -13.10 -2.80 1.84
CA SER A 43 -12.30 -4.00 2.12
C SER A 43 -10.97 -4.04 1.38
N ASP A 44 -10.91 -3.47 0.17
CA ASP A 44 -9.71 -3.52 -0.66
C ASP A 44 -8.56 -2.67 -0.07
N GLY A 45 -8.85 -1.83 0.91
CA GLY A 45 -7.84 -1.08 1.67
C GLY A 45 -7.24 -1.86 2.85
N VAL A 46 -7.76 -3.03 3.21
CA VAL A 46 -7.22 -3.81 4.34
C VAL A 46 -5.89 -4.42 3.94
N LEU A 47 -4.85 -4.18 4.75
CA LEU A 47 -3.52 -4.74 4.53
C LEU A 47 -3.49 -6.20 4.97
N ASP A 48 -3.02 -7.07 4.07
CA ASP A 48 -2.70 -8.46 4.36
C ASP A 48 -1.19 -8.62 4.51
N PHE A 49 -0.73 -8.77 5.74
CA PHE A 49 0.68 -8.97 6.03
C PHE A 49 1.19 -10.38 5.73
N SER A 50 0.33 -11.33 5.37
CA SER A 50 0.76 -12.64 4.88
C SER A 50 1.38 -12.57 3.48
N GLU A 51 1.09 -11.51 2.73
CA GLU A 51 1.72 -11.20 1.47
C GLU A 51 3.21 -10.84 1.63
N ASN A 52 3.96 -10.84 0.52
CA ASN A 52 5.35 -10.40 0.54
C ASN A 52 5.48 -8.88 0.78
N SER A 53 6.61 -8.46 1.32
CA SER A 53 6.89 -7.08 1.72
C SER A 53 6.73 -6.08 0.57
N ALA A 54 7.10 -6.47 -0.65
CA ALA A 54 6.94 -5.66 -1.85
C ALA A 54 5.45 -5.53 -2.27
N ALA A 55 4.63 -6.56 -2.05
CA ALA A 55 3.20 -6.50 -2.30
C ALA A 55 2.50 -5.58 -1.30
N VAL A 56 2.83 -5.67 -0.01
CA VAL A 56 2.31 -4.76 1.02
C VAL A 56 2.67 -3.30 0.71
N GLU A 57 3.92 -3.02 0.32
CA GLU A 57 4.34 -1.66 -0.09
C GLU A 57 3.53 -1.15 -1.29
N ARG A 58 3.39 -1.97 -2.33
CA ARG A 58 2.59 -1.61 -3.51
C ARG A 58 1.13 -1.35 -3.16
N HIS A 59 0.56 -2.14 -2.26
CA HIS A 59 -0.80 -1.95 -1.78
C HIS A 59 -0.96 -0.60 -1.08
N VAL A 60 -0.05 -0.25 -0.17
CA VAL A 60 -0.05 1.07 0.50
C VAL A 60 0.02 2.20 -0.52
N ARG A 61 0.91 2.10 -1.50
CA ARG A 61 1.09 3.10 -2.55
C ARG A 61 -0.09 3.18 -3.52
N ALA A 62 -0.79 2.07 -3.75
CA ALA A 62 -1.98 2.02 -4.62
C ALA A 62 -3.23 2.66 -3.98
N MET A 63 -3.28 2.77 -2.64
CA MET A 63 -4.45 3.25 -1.88
C MET A 63 -4.19 4.58 -1.15
N PRO A 64 -3.77 5.67 -1.84
CA PRO A 64 -3.29 6.89 -1.17
C PRO A 64 -4.41 7.68 -0.47
N THR A 65 -5.64 7.62 -0.95
CA THR A 65 -6.76 8.41 -0.41
C THR A 65 -7.95 7.55 -0.01
N TRP A 66 -8.60 6.95 -0.97
CA TRP A 66 -9.74 6.07 -0.76
C TRP A 66 -9.53 4.75 -1.53
N PRO A 67 -9.75 3.60 -0.87
CA PRO A 67 -10.26 3.40 0.51
C PRO A 67 -9.23 3.67 1.62
N GLY A 68 -7.96 3.93 1.29
CA GLY A 68 -6.85 4.06 2.21
C GLY A 68 -6.32 2.69 2.67
N ALA A 69 -5.01 2.50 2.60
CA ALA A 69 -4.39 1.30 3.14
C ALA A 69 -4.51 1.30 4.67
N ARG A 70 -5.10 0.27 5.25
CA ARG A 70 -5.43 0.24 6.68
C ARG A 70 -5.12 -1.08 7.32
N THR A 71 -4.86 -1.04 8.61
CA THR A 71 -4.76 -2.20 9.47
C THR A 71 -5.43 -1.90 10.81
N THR A 72 -5.56 -2.92 11.65
CA THR A 72 -6.10 -2.80 12.99
C THR A 72 -4.96 -2.95 13.99
N LEU A 73 -4.94 -2.08 14.99
CA LEU A 73 -4.06 -2.19 16.15
C LEU A 73 -4.65 -3.15 17.19
N PRO A 74 -3.85 -3.70 18.08
CA PRO A 74 -4.36 -4.39 19.26
C PRO A 74 -5.42 -3.53 19.99
N GLY A 75 -6.55 -4.14 20.32
CA GLY A 75 -7.69 -3.42 20.87
C GLY A 75 -8.65 -2.83 19.83
N GLY A 76 -8.54 -3.22 18.54
CA GLY A 76 -9.54 -2.94 17.50
C GLY A 76 -9.53 -1.53 16.93
N ARG A 77 -8.48 -0.75 17.17
CA ARG A 77 -8.37 0.63 16.66
C ARG A 77 -7.80 0.66 15.25
N ASP A 78 -8.47 1.37 14.35
CA ASP A 78 -8.01 1.55 12.97
C ASP A 78 -6.74 2.39 12.89
N LEU A 79 -5.83 1.96 12.02
CA LEU A 79 -4.62 2.66 11.64
C LEU A 79 -4.54 2.72 10.11
N VAL A 80 -4.55 3.92 9.54
CA VAL A 80 -4.27 4.11 8.12
C VAL A 80 -2.76 4.21 7.93
N VAL A 81 -2.22 3.42 7.00
CA VAL A 81 -0.81 3.42 6.62
C VAL A 81 -0.67 4.26 5.34
N LEU A 82 0.10 5.33 5.43
CA LEU A 82 0.30 6.27 4.33
C LEU A 82 1.60 6.00 3.56
N GLU A 83 2.60 5.46 4.24
CA GLU A 83 3.87 5.06 3.65
C GLU A 83 4.35 3.76 4.30
N ALA A 84 4.81 2.83 3.47
CA ALA A 84 5.50 1.62 3.89
C ALA A 84 6.75 1.40 3.04
N ARG A 85 7.77 0.79 3.62
CA ARG A 85 9.01 0.43 2.91
C ARG A 85 9.43 -0.98 3.29
N PRO A 86 9.76 -1.83 2.32
CA PRO A 86 10.33 -3.15 2.61
C PRO A 86 11.63 -3.02 3.42
N VAL A 87 11.81 -3.93 4.35
CA VAL A 87 13.05 -4.11 5.10
C VAL A 87 13.80 -5.28 4.50
N SER A 88 15.11 -5.11 4.29
CA SER A 88 15.94 -6.18 3.71
C SER A 88 15.93 -7.41 4.63
N PRO A 89 15.70 -8.63 4.10
CA PRO A 89 15.64 -9.84 4.90
C PRO A 89 16.89 -10.08 5.76
N GLY A 90 18.06 -9.70 5.25
CA GLY A 90 19.34 -9.81 5.98
C GLY A 90 19.49 -8.87 7.18
N SER A 91 18.54 -7.95 7.40
CA SER A 91 18.51 -7.05 8.56
C SER A 91 17.65 -7.61 9.69
N LEU A 92 16.98 -8.76 9.51
CA LEU A 92 16.10 -9.37 10.49
C LEU A 92 16.84 -10.44 11.29
N GLY A 93 16.65 -10.46 12.61
CA GLY A 93 17.14 -11.52 13.48
C GLY A 93 16.42 -12.86 13.24
N ASN A 94 17.00 -13.96 13.72
CA ASN A 94 16.38 -15.28 13.57
C ASN A 94 14.99 -15.37 14.24
N GLU A 95 14.81 -14.70 15.37
CA GLU A 95 13.52 -14.65 16.06
C GLU A 95 12.46 -13.87 15.26
N ASP A 96 12.88 -12.79 14.58
CA ASP A 96 12.03 -11.98 13.74
C ASP A 96 11.53 -12.75 12.51
N VAL A 97 12.41 -13.59 11.95
CA VAL A 97 12.06 -14.46 10.81
C VAL A 97 11.02 -15.52 11.20
N ALA A 98 11.05 -15.99 12.44
CA ALA A 98 10.10 -16.98 12.96
C ALA A 98 8.74 -16.37 13.38
N ALA A 99 8.64 -15.06 13.51
CA ALA A 99 7.42 -14.38 13.90
C ALA A 99 6.31 -14.52 12.83
N SER A 100 5.05 -14.58 13.27
CA SER A 100 3.90 -14.62 12.36
C SER A 100 3.73 -13.30 11.59
N PRO A 101 3.22 -13.33 10.34
CA PRO A 101 2.87 -12.10 9.62
C PRO A 101 1.96 -11.18 10.43
N GLY A 102 2.17 -9.87 10.34
CA GLY A 102 1.47 -8.86 11.13
C GLY A 102 2.12 -8.55 12.49
N THR A 103 3.06 -9.39 12.95
CA THR A 103 3.73 -9.16 14.24
C THR A 103 4.65 -7.94 14.17
N LEU A 104 4.56 -7.06 15.17
CA LEU A 104 5.48 -5.97 15.41
C LEU A 104 6.80 -6.51 15.93
N LEU A 105 7.91 -6.20 15.23
CA LEU A 105 9.26 -6.62 15.60
C LEU A 105 9.91 -5.58 16.52
N ASP A 106 10.85 -6.02 17.35
CA ASP A 106 11.32 -5.25 18.51
C ASP A 106 12.38 -4.21 18.18
N GLU A 107 13.12 -4.40 17.10
CA GLU A 107 14.18 -3.46 16.75
C GLU A 107 13.60 -2.20 16.09
N ALA A 108 14.00 -1.03 16.60
CA ALA A 108 13.69 0.21 15.91
C ALA A 108 14.20 0.14 14.45
N PRO A 109 13.37 0.46 13.47
CA PRO A 109 12.13 1.25 13.48
C PRO A 109 10.81 0.47 13.63
N PHE A 110 10.75 -0.57 14.42
CA PHE A 110 9.56 -1.38 14.68
C PHE A 110 8.89 -1.89 13.40
N PRO A 111 9.58 -2.70 12.58
CA PRO A 111 8.99 -3.20 11.37
C PRO A 111 7.88 -4.22 11.67
N VAL A 112 6.96 -4.38 10.72
CA VAL A 112 5.89 -5.37 10.79
C VAL A 112 6.28 -6.56 9.94
N ARG A 113 6.23 -7.77 10.50
CA ARG A 113 6.52 -9.02 9.80
C ARG A 113 5.57 -9.24 8.64
N THR A 114 6.09 -9.67 7.50
CA THR A 114 5.33 -10.03 6.31
C THR A 114 5.64 -11.47 5.88
N GLY A 115 4.98 -11.97 4.85
CA GLY A 115 5.17 -13.34 4.39
C GLY A 115 6.61 -13.74 4.06
N ASP A 116 7.43 -12.80 3.56
CA ASP A 116 8.81 -13.05 3.14
C ASP A 116 9.87 -12.25 3.90
N GLY A 117 9.45 -11.23 4.64
CA GLY A 117 10.37 -10.29 5.27
C GLY A 117 9.64 -9.40 6.26
N ALA A 118 9.82 -8.11 6.15
CA ALA A 118 9.11 -7.12 6.96
C ALA A 118 8.92 -5.81 6.19
N VAL A 119 7.99 -4.97 6.66
CA VAL A 119 7.80 -3.60 6.19
C VAL A 119 7.92 -2.62 7.34
N ARG A 120 8.64 -1.53 7.12
CA ARG A 120 8.64 -0.37 8.00
C ARG A 120 7.46 0.53 7.65
N LEU A 121 6.68 0.95 8.65
CA LEU A 121 5.62 1.94 8.48
C LEU A 121 6.23 3.35 8.59
N GLY A 122 6.37 4.06 7.48
CA GLY A 122 7.01 5.38 7.43
C GLY A 122 6.08 6.47 7.97
N ARG A 123 4.87 6.56 7.44
CA ARG A 123 3.83 7.50 7.90
C ARG A 123 2.52 6.78 8.15
N VAL A 124 1.88 7.16 9.22
CA VAL A 124 0.59 6.58 9.63
C VAL A 124 -0.39 7.66 10.06
N LYS A 125 -1.67 7.33 10.01
CA LYS A 125 -2.75 8.19 10.52
C LYS A 125 -3.65 7.35 11.42
N PRO A 126 -3.49 7.46 12.75
CA PRO A 126 -4.38 6.83 13.71
C PRO A 126 -5.80 7.41 13.62
N ALA A 127 -6.81 6.63 13.96
CA ALA A 127 -8.19 7.09 14.00
C ALA A 127 -8.34 8.36 14.85
N GLY A 128 -8.96 9.39 14.27
CA GLY A 128 -9.20 10.68 14.94
C GLY A 128 -7.97 11.58 15.12
N LYS A 129 -6.80 11.22 14.55
CA LYS A 129 -5.56 12.02 14.66
C LYS A 129 -5.03 12.47 13.31
N ALA A 130 -4.11 13.44 13.34
CA ALA A 130 -3.34 13.83 12.16
C ALA A 130 -2.34 12.74 11.76
N ALA A 131 -1.88 12.80 10.50
CA ALA A 131 -0.81 11.94 10.02
C ALA A 131 0.50 12.26 10.77
N MET A 132 1.25 11.23 11.13
CA MET A 132 2.48 11.34 11.89
C MET A 132 3.50 10.28 11.47
N ASP A 133 4.71 10.41 11.96
CA ASP A 133 5.76 9.42 11.76
C ASP A 133 5.37 8.07 12.37
N GLY A 134 5.58 6.99 11.60
CA GLY A 134 5.16 5.64 12.00
C GLY A 134 5.96 5.10 13.17
N GLU A 135 7.27 5.34 13.22
CA GLU A 135 8.13 4.90 14.32
C GLU A 135 7.78 5.63 15.62
N ALA A 136 7.61 6.96 15.55
CA ALA A 136 7.20 7.76 16.71
C ALA A 136 5.83 7.31 17.23
N PHE A 137 4.90 6.98 16.33
CA PHE A 137 3.60 6.45 16.72
C PHE A 137 3.72 5.11 17.43
N LEU A 138 4.43 4.14 16.85
CA LEU A 138 4.58 2.80 17.41
C LEU A 138 5.31 2.82 18.76
N ARG A 139 6.33 3.65 18.90
CA ARG A 139 7.03 3.88 20.18
C ARG A 139 6.09 4.42 21.27
N GLY A 140 5.20 5.34 20.91
CA GLY A 140 4.25 5.96 21.84
C GLY A 140 2.99 5.13 22.09
N ALA A 141 2.58 4.30 21.17
CA ALA A 141 1.37 3.49 21.28
C ALA A 141 1.52 2.29 22.22
N ARG A 142 2.72 2.08 22.79
CA ARG A 142 3.06 0.90 23.59
C ARG A 142 2.63 -0.40 22.91
N GLY A 143 2.82 -0.49 21.60
CA GLY A 143 2.81 -1.78 20.92
C GLY A 143 3.90 -2.61 21.58
N ALA A 144 3.52 -3.59 22.37
CA ALA A 144 4.50 -4.49 22.94
C ALA A 144 5.06 -5.38 21.82
N ARG A 145 6.35 -5.77 21.95
CA ARG A 145 6.92 -6.86 21.14
C ARG A 145 5.91 -8.02 21.06
N GLY A 146 5.65 -8.48 19.87
CA GLY A 146 4.72 -9.57 19.63
C GLY A 146 3.27 -9.14 19.42
N ASP A 147 2.94 -7.86 19.54
CA ASP A 147 1.61 -7.38 19.14
C ASP A 147 1.40 -7.62 17.64
N THR A 148 0.22 -8.13 17.27
CA THR A 148 -0.13 -8.43 15.89
C THR A 148 -1.08 -7.36 15.36
N LEU A 149 -0.75 -6.80 14.20
CA LEU A 149 -1.61 -5.91 13.44
C LEU A 149 -2.53 -6.71 12.53
N GLY A 150 -3.76 -6.20 12.29
CA GLY A 150 -4.69 -6.83 11.36
C GLY A 150 -5.54 -7.95 11.96
N THR A 151 -5.61 -8.05 13.30
CA THR A 151 -6.50 -9.00 14.02
C THR A 151 -7.81 -8.36 14.40
#